data_7f6ec5ad3410ac8a255bb6cb6ca5898a
#
_entry.id   7f6ec5ad3410ac8a255bb6cb6ca5898a
#
_cell.length_a   1.000
_cell.length_b   1.000
_cell.length_c   1.000
_cell.angle_alpha   90.00
_cell.angle_beta   90.00
_cell.angle_gamma   90.00
#
_symmetry.space_group_name_H-M   'P 1'
#
loop_
_entity.id
_entity.type
_entity.pdbx_description
1 polymer ?
#
loop_
_entity_poly.entity_id
_entity_poly.type
_entity_poly.pdbx_seq_one_letter_code
_entity_poly.pdbx_strand_id
1 'polypeptide(L)'
;MILFICTGNTCRSPLAAALARSQGVDAESAGIMVWPGSPATPEAIRAAARHGADLTHHQARPVTEELMQKADQVWVMTAGHWDALNARFPELAAKADVLYLEVPDPFGGDDKVYEACAVRLLDAMKRAGIVG
;
A
#
# COMPACT_ATOMS: atom_id res chain seq x y z
N MET A 1 8.42 11.20 -2.52
CA MET A 1 7.22 10.35 -2.62
C MET A 1 7.49 9.03 -1.92
N ILE A 2 6.53 8.57 -1.13
CA ILE A 2 6.56 7.26 -0.48
C ILE A 2 5.71 6.31 -1.30
N LEU A 3 6.25 5.13 -1.63
CA LEU A 3 5.59 4.13 -2.45
C LEU A 3 5.20 2.92 -1.59
N PHE A 4 3.92 2.54 -1.61
CA PHE A 4 3.40 1.37 -0.93
C PHE A 4 3.13 0.25 -1.93
N ILE A 5 3.57 -0.96 -1.62
CA ILE A 5 3.49 -2.13 -2.51
C ILE A 5 2.73 -3.26 -1.83
N CYS A 6 1.77 -3.85 -2.54
CA CYS A 6 1.13 -5.11 -2.16
C CYS A 6 1.02 -6.01 -3.39
N THR A 7 0.19 -7.05 -3.35
CA THR A 7 0.05 -7.98 -4.47
C THR A 7 -0.69 -7.34 -5.64
N GLY A 8 -1.99 -7.12 -5.51
CA GLY A 8 -2.86 -6.70 -6.63
C GLY A 8 -3.10 -5.21 -6.75
N ASN A 9 -2.63 -4.42 -5.79
CA ASN A 9 -2.84 -2.96 -5.74
C ASN A 9 -4.33 -2.56 -5.73
N THR A 10 -5.17 -3.35 -5.06
CA THR A 10 -6.60 -3.06 -4.93
C THR A 10 -7.08 -2.94 -3.48
N CYS A 11 -6.28 -3.36 -2.51
CA CYS A 11 -6.66 -3.36 -1.08
C CYS A 11 -5.63 -2.63 -0.22
N ARG A 12 -4.57 -3.32 0.20
CA ARG A 12 -3.62 -2.84 1.21
C ARG A 12 -2.82 -1.62 0.78
N SER A 13 -2.14 -1.67 -0.35
CA SER A 13 -1.28 -0.56 -0.77
C SER A 13 -2.06 0.69 -1.15
N PRO A 14 -3.20 0.61 -1.87
CA PRO A 14 -3.98 1.82 -2.12
C PRO A 14 -4.58 2.40 -0.84
N LEU A 15 -5.00 1.54 0.10
CA LEU A 15 -5.53 2.01 1.39
C LEU A 15 -4.44 2.73 2.18
N ALA A 16 -3.24 2.16 2.27
CA ALA A 16 -2.11 2.81 2.95
C ALA A 16 -1.77 4.17 2.32
N ALA A 17 -1.68 4.22 0.99
CA ALA A 17 -1.37 5.47 0.29
C ALA A 17 -2.45 6.54 0.52
N ALA A 18 -3.74 6.16 0.46
CA ALA A 18 -4.83 7.10 0.69
C ALA A 18 -4.83 7.63 2.13
N LEU A 19 -4.61 6.76 3.11
CA LEU A 19 -4.52 7.16 4.52
C LEU A 19 -3.34 8.12 4.75
N ALA A 20 -2.20 7.84 4.14
CA ALA A 20 -1.03 8.73 4.23
C ALA A 20 -1.30 10.08 3.58
N ARG A 21 -1.89 10.09 2.37
CA ARG A 21 -2.24 11.32 1.67
C ARG A 21 -3.23 12.18 2.47
N SER A 22 -4.18 11.56 3.17
CA SER A 22 -5.14 12.29 4.00
C SER A 22 -4.47 13.04 5.15
N GLN A 23 -3.24 12.67 5.50
CA GLN A 23 -2.43 13.33 6.52
C GLN A 23 -1.34 14.22 5.92
N GLY A 24 -1.43 14.54 4.65
CA GLY A 24 -0.50 15.45 3.98
C GLY A 24 0.79 14.81 3.47
N VAL A 25 0.90 13.49 3.48
CA VAL A 25 2.08 12.78 3.00
C VAL A 25 1.97 12.53 1.50
N ASP A 26 3.03 12.83 0.75
CA ASP A 26 3.11 12.50 -0.68
C ASP A 26 3.34 10.99 -0.82
N ALA A 27 2.28 10.26 -1.19
CA ALA A 27 2.29 8.81 -1.23
C ALA A 27 1.57 8.27 -2.46
N GLU A 28 2.08 7.18 -2.99
CA GLU A 28 1.51 6.46 -4.12
C GLU A 28 1.57 4.95 -3.84
N SER A 29 0.91 4.16 -4.68
CA SER A 29 0.87 2.71 -4.53
C SER A 29 1.02 1.99 -5.86
N ALA A 30 1.49 0.74 -5.79
CA ALA A 30 1.62 -0.16 -6.94
C ALA A 30 1.56 -1.61 -6.45
N GLY A 31 1.56 -2.57 -7.37
CA GLY A 31 1.47 -3.98 -7.01
C GLY A 31 2.45 -4.87 -7.77
N ILE A 32 2.64 -6.05 -7.21
CA ILE A 32 3.55 -7.06 -7.76
C ILE A 32 2.90 -7.79 -8.94
N MET A 33 1.61 -8.11 -8.81
CA MET A 33 0.86 -8.88 -9.80
C MET A 33 -0.50 -8.22 -9.97
N VAL A 34 -0.59 -7.30 -10.91
CA VAL A 34 -1.71 -6.37 -11.04
C VAL A 34 -2.51 -6.62 -12.30
N TRP A 35 -3.82 -6.51 -12.20
CA TRP A 35 -4.71 -6.30 -13.34
C TRP A 35 -4.82 -4.79 -13.54
N PRO A 36 -4.13 -4.21 -14.54
CA PRO A 36 -4.03 -2.74 -14.65
C PRO A 36 -5.40 -2.08 -14.81
N GLY A 37 -5.57 -0.95 -14.12
CA GLY A 37 -6.80 -0.17 -14.17
C GLY A 37 -7.91 -0.63 -13.25
N SER A 38 -7.74 -1.74 -12.51
CA SER A 38 -8.74 -2.20 -11.56
C SER A 38 -9.00 -1.16 -10.49
N PRO A 39 -10.27 -0.93 -10.09
CA PRO A 39 -10.57 -0.04 -8.97
C PRO A 39 -10.15 -0.68 -7.65
N ALA A 40 -10.06 0.14 -6.60
CA ALA A 40 -9.96 -0.40 -5.24
C ALA A 40 -11.23 -1.19 -4.92
N THR A 41 -11.11 -2.20 -4.04
CA THR A 41 -12.30 -2.94 -3.63
C THR A 41 -13.29 -2.00 -2.95
N PRO A 42 -14.62 -2.26 -3.07
CA PRO A 42 -15.61 -1.41 -2.40
C PRO A 42 -15.38 -1.30 -0.89
N GLU A 43 -14.95 -2.39 -0.26
CA GLU A 43 -14.63 -2.44 1.16
C GLU A 43 -13.44 -1.54 1.51
N ALA A 44 -12.41 -1.48 0.64
CA ALA A 44 -11.27 -0.59 0.84
C ALA A 44 -11.68 0.87 0.69
N ILE A 45 -12.54 1.18 -0.29
CA ILE A 45 -13.07 2.54 -0.49
C ILE A 45 -13.83 2.98 0.77
N ARG A 46 -14.68 2.13 1.33
CA ARG A 46 -15.44 2.44 2.55
C ARG A 46 -14.52 2.61 3.76
N ALA A 47 -13.54 1.72 3.90
CA ALA A 47 -12.57 1.83 5.01
C ALA A 47 -11.79 3.15 4.93
N ALA A 48 -11.32 3.53 3.75
CA ALA A 48 -10.64 4.81 3.55
C ALA A 48 -11.55 5.97 3.94
N ALA A 49 -12.80 5.97 3.49
CA ALA A 49 -13.75 7.05 3.76
C ALA A 49 -14.02 7.22 5.27
N ARG A 50 -14.07 6.12 6.02
CA ARG A 50 -14.24 6.19 7.49
C ARG A 50 -13.09 6.94 8.18
N HIS A 51 -11.93 6.98 7.55
CA HIS A 51 -10.73 7.67 8.07
C HIS A 51 -10.42 8.97 7.33
N GLY A 52 -11.39 9.51 6.59
CA GLY A 52 -11.23 10.77 5.88
C GLY A 52 -10.37 10.71 4.62
N ALA A 53 -10.17 9.52 4.07
CA ALA A 53 -9.37 9.31 2.88
C ALA A 53 -10.24 8.92 1.68
N ASP A 54 -9.76 9.20 0.46
CA ASP A 54 -10.51 8.97 -0.78
C ASP A 54 -9.79 7.96 -1.68
N LEU A 55 -10.46 6.85 -1.98
CA LEU A 55 -10.01 5.84 -2.93
C LEU A 55 -10.96 5.69 -4.13
N THR A 56 -11.91 6.60 -4.31
CA THR A 56 -12.95 6.45 -5.34
C THR A 56 -12.40 6.45 -6.77
N HIS A 57 -11.24 7.09 -7.00
CA HIS A 57 -10.63 7.19 -8.33
C HIS A 57 -9.37 6.33 -8.49
N HIS A 58 -9.12 5.44 -7.56
CA HIS A 58 -7.93 4.58 -7.63
C HIS A 58 -7.97 3.66 -8.85
N GLN A 59 -6.82 3.55 -9.51
CA GLN A 59 -6.59 2.59 -10.60
C GLN A 59 -5.33 1.79 -10.28
N ALA A 60 -5.47 0.47 -10.24
CA ALA A 60 -4.35 -0.41 -9.94
C ALA A 60 -3.28 -0.34 -11.03
N ARG A 61 -2.02 -0.33 -10.63
CA ARG A 61 -0.88 -0.31 -11.55
C ARG A 61 0.25 -1.21 -11.06
N PRO A 62 1.00 -1.82 -11.99
CA PRO A 62 2.15 -2.63 -11.62
C PRO A 62 3.30 -1.74 -11.12
N VAL A 63 4.11 -2.29 -10.23
CA VAL A 63 5.37 -1.65 -9.84
C VAL A 63 6.32 -1.66 -11.05
N THR A 64 7.03 -0.54 -11.24
CA THR A 64 8.01 -0.39 -12.31
C THR A 64 9.33 0.09 -11.73
N GLU A 65 10.41 -0.13 -12.49
CA GLU A 65 11.71 0.40 -12.12
C GLU A 65 11.67 1.92 -11.93
N GLU A 66 10.95 2.61 -12.82
CA GLU A 66 10.81 4.06 -12.76
C GLU A 66 10.15 4.53 -11.47
N LEU A 67 9.06 3.86 -11.03
CA LEU A 67 8.42 4.16 -9.76
C LEU A 67 9.36 3.92 -8.58
N MET A 68 10.08 2.81 -8.63
CA MET A 68 11.06 2.47 -7.59
C MET A 68 12.17 3.51 -7.51
N GLN A 69 12.65 4.00 -8.64
CA GLN A 69 13.70 5.03 -8.69
C GLN A 69 13.21 6.37 -8.13
N LYS A 70 11.98 6.77 -8.46
CA LYS A 70 11.39 8.02 -7.99
C LYS A 70 11.10 8.05 -6.50
N ALA A 71 10.81 6.90 -5.91
CA ALA A 71 10.41 6.83 -4.51
C ALA A 71 11.58 7.13 -3.58
N ASP A 72 11.34 7.97 -2.59
CA ASP A 72 12.30 8.21 -1.51
C ASP A 72 12.32 7.04 -0.53
N GLN A 73 11.14 6.45 -0.31
CA GLN A 73 10.96 5.27 0.54
C GLN A 73 9.99 4.32 -0.15
N VAL A 74 10.23 3.03 0.00
CA VAL A 74 9.33 1.97 -0.50
C VAL A 74 8.97 1.07 0.68
N TRP A 75 7.67 0.89 0.91
CA TRP A 75 7.15 0.06 1.98
C TRP A 75 6.29 -1.05 1.40
N VAL A 76 6.59 -2.28 1.79
CA VAL A 76 5.84 -3.47 1.37
C VAL A 76 5.03 -4.02 2.52
N MET A 77 3.97 -4.77 2.21
CA MET A 77 3.02 -5.24 3.23
C MET A 77 3.48 -6.52 3.91
N THR A 78 4.29 -7.33 3.23
CA THR A 78 4.79 -8.60 3.77
C THR A 78 6.21 -8.85 3.28
N ALA A 79 6.92 -9.78 3.95
CA ALA A 79 8.25 -10.21 3.53
C ALA A 79 8.23 -10.82 2.11
N GLY A 80 7.14 -11.50 1.74
CA GLY A 80 6.99 -12.06 0.40
C GLY A 80 6.98 -11.00 -0.69
N HIS A 81 6.41 -9.83 -0.42
CA HIS A 81 6.45 -8.69 -1.35
C HIS A 81 7.88 -8.18 -1.52
N TRP A 82 8.64 -8.11 -0.43
CA TRP A 82 10.04 -7.72 -0.50
C TRP A 82 10.86 -8.69 -1.36
N ASP A 83 10.66 -9.99 -1.15
CA ASP A 83 11.35 -11.02 -1.94
C ASP A 83 11.04 -10.87 -3.44
N ALA A 84 9.80 -10.59 -3.79
CA ALA A 84 9.38 -10.37 -5.17
C ALA A 84 10.03 -9.13 -5.78
N LEU A 85 10.12 -8.03 -5.01
CA LEU A 85 10.83 -6.83 -5.47
C LEU A 85 12.32 -7.10 -5.66
N ASN A 86 12.93 -7.82 -4.73
CA ASN A 86 14.35 -8.14 -4.81
C ASN A 86 14.66 -9.02 -6.03
N ALA A 87 13.75 -9.92 -6.39
CA ALA A 87 13.91 -10.75 -7.59
C ALA A 87 13.85 -9.93 -8.89
N ARG A 88 13.01 -8.89 -8.93
CA ARG A 88 12.82 -8.05 -10.12
C ARG A 88 13.80 -6.87 -10.19
N PHE A 89 14.06 -6.25 -9.06
CA PHE A 89 14.82 -5.00 -8.97
C PHE A 89 15.86 -5.10 -7.85
N PRO A 90 16.84 -6.00 -7.97
CA PRO A 90 17.75 -6.28 -6.85
C PRO A 90 18.53 -5.05 -6.36
N GLU A 91 18.86 -4.11 -7.25
CA GLU A 91 19.59 -2.90 -6.88
C GLU A 91 18.71 -1.89 -6.16
N LEU A 92 17.41 -1.86 -6.45
CA LEU A 92 16.46 -0.91 -5.88
C LEU A 92 15.77 -1.45 -4.63
N ALA A 93 15.74 -2.77 -4.44
CA ALA A 93 15.09 -3.40 -3.30
C ALA A 93 15.73 -3.00 -1.96
N ALA A 94 16.98 -2.56 -1.96
CA ALA A 94 17.66 -2.09 -0.76
C ALA A 94 16.94 -0.92 -0.08
N LYS A 95 16.18 -0.10 -0.82
CA LYS A 95 15.41 1.01 -0.23
C LYS A 95 14.03 0.58 0.30
N ALA A 96 13.64 -0.68 0.06
CA ALA A 96 12.32 -1.18 0.48
C ALA A 96 12.40 -1.87 1.83
N ASP A 97 11.42 -1.60 2.68
CA ASP A 97 11.26 -2.24 3.98
C ASP A 97 9.84 -2.78 4.13
N VAL A 98 9.70 -3.82 4.96
CA VAL A 98 8.39 -4.34 5.35
C VAL A 98 7.80 -3.40 6.39
N LEU A 99 6.52 -3.03 6.24
CA LEU A 99 5.84 -2.25 7.26
C LEU A 99 5.87 -3.00 8.60
N TYR A 100 6.06 -2.25 9.66
CA TYR A 100 6.11 -2.81 11.01
C TYR A 100 4.84 -3.62 11.27
N LEU A 101 5.00 -4.89 11.61
CA LEU A 101 3.93 -5.89 11.67
C LEU A 101 3.31 -6.09 10.28
N GLU A 102 3.67 -7.17 9.64
CA GLU A 102 3.12 -7.52 8.33
C GLU A 102 1.59 -7.34 8.30
N VAL A 103 1.10 -6.80 7.19
CA VAL A 103 -0.34 -6.53 7.02
C VAL A 103 -0.96 -7.67 6.22
N PRO A 104 -1.79 -8.53 6.85
CA PRO A 104 -2.45 -9.62 6.14
C PRO A 104 -3.39 -9.11 5.05
N ASP A 105 -3.58 -9.94 4.01
CA ASP A 105 -4.47 -9.60 2.90
C ASP A 105 -5.93 -9.65 3.36
N PRO A 106 -6.69 -8.52 3.30
CA PRO A 106 -8.09 -8.50 3.69
C PRO A 106 -9.02 -9.00 2.58
N PHE A 107 -8.50 -9.32 1.40
CA PHE A 107 -9.32 -9.69 0.23
C PHE A 107 -10.29 -10.83 0.57
N GLY A 108 -11.56 -10.65 0.18
CA GLY A 108 -12.63 -11.60 0.50
C GLY A 108 -13.24 -11.41 1.89
N GLY A 109 -12.70 -10.53 2.71
CA GLY A 109 -13.26 -10.19 4.01
C GLY A 109 -14.38 -9.15 3.93
N ASP A 110 -15.07 -8.97 5.04
CA ASP A 110 -16.13 -7.98 5.18
C ASP A 110 -15.59 -6.61 5.61
N ASP A 111 -16.49 -5.66 5.84
CA ASP A 111 -16.11 -4.31 6.28
C ASP A 111 -15.35 -4.30 7.60
N LYS A 112 -15.61 -5.25 8.50
CA LYS A 112 -14.87 -5.34 9.77
C LYS A 112 -13.41 -5.73 9.54
N VAL A 113 -13.17 -6.66 8.60
CA VAL A 113 -11.83 -7.10 8.24
C VAL A 113 -11.05 -5.94 7.62
N TYR A 114 -11.69 -5.18 6.72
CA TYR A 114 -11.06 -4.02 6.09
C TYR A 114 -10.84 -2.86 7.06
N GLU A 115 -11.74 -2.66 8.01
CA GLU A 115 -11.52 -1.65 9.07
C GLU A 115 -10.34 -2.03 9.95
N ALA A 116 -10.22 -3.31 10.33
CA ALA A 116 -9.07 -3.80 11.07
C ALA A 116 -7.78 -3.63 10.28
N CYS A 117 -7.82 -3.83 8.96
CA CYS A 117 -6.69 -3.58 8.07
C CYS A 117 -6.30 -2.10 8.08
N ALA A 118 -7.26 -1.19 7.98
CA ALA A 118 -7.00 0.25 8.03
C ALA A 118 -6.33 0.67 9.34
N VAL A 119 -6.83 0.18 10.47
CA VAL A 119 -6.27 0.47 11.79
C VAL A 119 -4.85 -0.06 11.90
N ARG A 120 -4.60 -1.28 11.41
CA ARG A 120 -3.27 -1.89 11.41
C ARG A 120 -2.29 -1.10 10.53
N LEU A 121 -2.73 -0.65 9.35
CA LEU A 121 -1.92 0.18 8.46
C LEU A 121 -1.55 1.50 9.12
N LEU A 122 -2.52 2.18 9.76
CA LEU A 122 -2.26 3.43 10.46
C LEU A 122 -1.25 3.23 11.59
N ASP A 123 -1.41 2.18 12.40
CA ASP A 123 -0.47 1.86 13.48
C ASP A 123 0.93 1.59 12.93
N ALA A 124 1.02 0.77 11.87
CA ALA A 124 2.30 0.45 11.25
C ALA A 124 2.98 1.68 10.67
N MET A 125 2.22 2.56 10.01
CA MET A 125 2.75 3.80 9.44
C MET A 125 3.20 4.79 10.53
N LYS A 126 2.51 4.87 11.64
CA LYS A 126 2.94 5.68 12.79
C LYS A 126 4.26 5.18 13.36
N ARG A 127 4.39 3.86 13.54
CA ARG A 127 5.61 3.24 14.05
C ARG A 127 6.79 3.41 13.09
N ALA A 128 6.52 3.45 11.79
CA ALA A 128 7.53 3.69 10.77
C ALA A 128 7.89 5.18 10.62
N GLY A 129 7.18 6.08 11.30
CA GLY A 129 7.42 7.52 11.19
C GLY A 129 6.88 8.15 9.91
N ILE A 130 5.99 7.46 9.20
CA ILE A 130 5.39 7.94 7.95
C ILE A 130 4.30 8.97 8.23
N VAL A 131 3.49 8.71 9.24
CA VAL A 131 2.42 9.62 9.69
C VAL A 131 2.59 9.91 11.17
N GLY A 132 1.98 11.00 11.61
CA GLY A 132 2.06 11.41 13.00
C GLY A 132 1.14 10.66 13.96
#